data_d624f7dd099052440fe6dc615e4228d3
#
_entry.id   d624f7dd099052440fe6dc615e4228d3
#
_cell.length_a   1.000
_cell.length_b   1.000
_cell.length_c   1.000
_cell.angle_alpha   90.00
_cell.angle_beta   90.00
_cell.angle_gamma   90.00
#
_symmetry.space_group_name_H-M   'P 1'
#
loop_
_entity.id
_entity.type
_entity.pdbx_description
1 polymer ?
#
loop_
_entity_poly.entity_id
_entity_poly.type
_entity_poly.pdbx_seq_one_letter_code
_entity_poly.pdbx_strand_id
1 'polypeptide(L)'
;MHTTGLTEASVDDANNVLVVPPAAQHHDLIRDFFGSTITPQDLASGSPDLTGKNVYLCGDLSAIDDRWLNSASGVFVVRELSYGHRDEIDGTRAVVGAGRVPLRVHGVGVYYPRFFAPDADHFGRVRAEHEFQSLTESTKPGTAHRSGIYLTPVTRDGDELHFRLLRCSTNLSGPTENFRATDTHIVEALNREAAAVFRNQAPLNHVLAQIYHNTPATAERKQSKARISAHADKTKDMPVNGIMAFCTFYNGLDRLRPLADDAFDYGLKGASGLTRLRFRLKEPAAGRDGVALPEEFGLTLHPGSVFFMPLSTNRLYTHEVRPSALDAASLPTRLGYVVRCSSTEAVHKNGRTYLKAPGDLVELGPPTQAGMEELRRLYAEENRTTSSMDYGDRFLFSMNTGDYDAPRV
;
A
#
# COMPACT_ATOMS: atom_id res chain seq x y z
N MET A 1 5.64 -30.86 -17.72
CA MET A 1 6.45 -29.64 -17.55
C MET A 1 6.34 -29.26 -16.07
N HIS A 2 7.45 -29.29 -15.33
CA HIS A 2 7.45 -28.88 -13.93
C HIS A 2 7.20 -27.38 -13.86
N THR A 3 6.00 -26.98 -13.49
CA THR A 3 5.77 -25.65 -12.97
C THR A 3 6.57 -25.55 -11.68
N THR A 4 7.70 -24.86 -11.71
CA THR A 4 8.33 -24.34 -10.48
C THR A 4 7.28 -23.47 -9.80
N GLY A 5 6.59 -24.05 -8.82
CA GLY A 5 5.52 -23.35 -8.10
C GLY A 5 6.07 -22.07 -7.48
N LEU A 6 5.60 -20.92 -7.96
CA LEU A 6 5.89 -19.63 -7.33
C LEU A 6 5.42 -19.73 -5.87
N THR A 7 6.33 -19.53 -4.94
CA THR A 7 5.98 -19.44 -3.52
C THR A 7 5.38 -18.10 -3.19
N GLU A 8 4.46 -18.06 -2.22
CA GLU A 8 3.86 -16.81 -1.75
C GLU A 8 4.91 -15.80 -1.26
N ALA A 9 4.63 -14.52 -1.43
CA ALA A 9 5.42 -13.47 -0.80
C ALA A 9 5.28 -13.56 0.73
N SER A 10 6.37 -13.38 1.43
CA SER A 10 6.41 -13.35 2.90
C SER A 10 7.23 -12.15 3.38
N VAL A 11 6.85 -11.61 4.54
CA VAL A 11 7.65 -10.57 5.20
C VAL A 11 8.99 -11.13 5.65
N ASP A 12 10.06 -10.36 5.45
CA ASP A 12 11.44 -10.74 5.79
C ASP A 12 12.13 -9.59 6.52
N ASP A 13 12.31 -9.74 7.81
CA ASP A 13 12.96 -8.75 8.68
C ASP A 13 14.48 -8.85 8.71
N ALA A 14 15.07 -9.88 8.11
CA ALA A 14 16.50 -10.13 8.12
C ALA A 14 17.34 -9.03 7.46
N ASN A 15 16.70 -8.23 6.58
CA ASN A 15 17.37 -7.21 5.79
C ASN A 15 17.46 -5.83 6.49
N ASN A 16 16.88 -5.68 7.70
CA ASN A 16 16.89 -4.40 8.42
C ASN A 16 17.57 -4.55 9.78
N VAL A 17 18.45 -3.59 10.10
CA VAL A 17 19.17 -3.53 11.37
C VAL A 17 19.02 -2.14 11.98
N LEU A 18 18.66 -2.05 13.25
CA LEU A 18 18.60 -0.81 14.02
C LEU A 18 19.74 -0.80 15.01
N VAL A 19 20.63 0.17 14.88
CA VAL A 19 21.70 0.45 15.85
C VAL A 19 21.18 1.48 16.86
N VAL A 20 21.07 1.08 18.11
CA VAL A 20 20.48 1.92 19.17
C VAL A 20 21.23 1.75 20.48
N PRO A 21 21.51 2.86 21.22
CA PRO A 21 22.12 2.75 22.54
C PRO A 21 21.14 2.10 23.54
N PRO A 22 21.63 1.36 24.54
CA PRO A 22 20.79 0.65 25.51
C PRO A 22 19.75 1.54 26.22
N ALA A 23 20.08 2.80 26.49
CA ALA A 23 19.18 3.74 27.15
C ALA A 23 17.95 4.15 26.31
N ALA A 24 18.01 4.00 24.99
CA ALA A 24 16.93 4.40 24.07
C ALA A 24 15.99 3.25 23.71
N GLN A 25 16.21 2.03 24.18
CA GLN A 25 15.44 0.82 23.81
C GLN A 25 13.95 0.86 24.20
N HIS A 26 13.54 1.79 25.05
CA HIS A 26 12.15 1.93 25.51
C HIS A 26 11.27 2.79 24.58
N HIS A 27 11.81 3.38 23.52
CA HIS A 27 11.03 4.17 22.58
C HIS A 27 10.13 3.27 21.73
N ASP A 28 8.85 3.61 21.54
CA ASP A 28 7.87 2.76 20.83
C ASP A 28 8.29 2.38 19.39
N LEU A 29 8.91 3.31 18.64
CA LEU A 29 9.47 3.04 17.32
C LEU A 29 10.55 1.95 17.34
N ILE A 30 11.30 1.86 18.44
CA ILE A 30 12.37 0.86 18.58
C ILE A 30 11.79 -0.51 18.91
N ARG A 31 10.78 -0.54 19.79
CA ARG A 31 10.10 -1.77 20.17
C ARG A 31 9.44 -2.46 18.98
N ASP A 32 8.80 -1.69 18.11
CA ASP A 32 8.05 -2.19 16.98
C ASP A 32 8.86 -2.21 15.66
N PHE A 33 10.18 -2.00 15.75
CA PHE A 33 11.06 -2.02 14.57
C PHE A 33 10.97 -3.34 13.81
N PHE A 34 10.88 -3.23 12.49
CA PHE A 34 10.87 -4.38 11.59
C PHE A 34 12.29 -4.77 11.19
N GLY A 35 12.95 -5.56 12.01
CA GLY A 35 14.34 -5.96 11.84
C GLY A 35 14.96 -6.48 13.13
N SER A 36 16.28 -6.57 13.17
CA SER A 36 17.07 -6.84 14.36
C SER A 36 17.57 -5.54 15.00
N THR A 37 17.63 -5.50 16.34
CA THR A 37 18.15 -4.36 17.08
C THR A 37 19.49 -4.74 17.70
N ILE A 38 20.49 -3.89 17.53
CA ILE A 38 21.86 -4.07 18.06
C ILE A 38 22.35 -2.80 18.75
N THR A 39 23.41 -2.93 19.55
CA THR A 39 24.08 -1.80 20.17
C THR A 39 25.27 -1.32 19.33
N PRO A 40 25.79 -0.09 19.57
CA PRO A 40 27.06 0.35 18.98
C PRO A 40 28.24 -0.57 19.33
N GLN A 41 28.21 -1.22 20.49
CA GLN A 41 29.25 -2.19 20.88
C GLN A 41 29.19 -3.47 20.05
N ASP A 42 27.99 -3.99 19.75
CA ASP A 42 27.81 -5.13 18.86
C ASP A 42 28.32 -4.80 17.46
N LEU A 43 28.03 -3.58 16.97
CA LEU A 43 28.52 -3.10 15.70
C LEU A 43 30.06 -3.03 15.66
N ALA A 44 30.69 -2.50 16.74
CA ALA A 44 32.14 -2.41 16.87
C ALA A 44 32.83 -3.78 16.91
N SER A 45 32.15 -4.81 17.42
CA SER A 45 32.66 -6.20 17.48
C SER A 45 32.59 -6.93 16.12
N GLY A 46 31.98 -6.32 15.09
CA GLY A 46 31.76 -6.93 13.78
C GLY A 46 30.62 -7.94 13.75
N SER A 47 29.75 -7.93 14.74
CA SER A 47 28.54 -8.77 14.81
C SER A 47 27.31 -7.89 14.95
N PRO A 48 26.27 -8.05 14.09
CA PRO A 48 26.11 -9.05 13.03
C PRO A 48 26.74 -8.64 11.69
N ASP A 49 26.77 -9.56 10.73
CA ASP A 49 27.09 -9.24 9.34
C ASP A 49 26.05 -8.27 8.75
N LEU A 50 26.50 -7.13 8.23
CA LEU A 50 25.66 -6.08 7.64
C LEU A 50 25.59 -6.18 6.10
N THR A 51 26.20 -7.18 5.51
CA THR A 51 26.27 -7.31 4.04
C THR A 51 24.87 -7.33 3.43
N GLY A 52 24.61 -6.36 2.57
CA GLY A 52 23.34 -6.22 1.86
C GLY A 52 22.16 -5.72 2.72
N LYS A 53 22.37 -5.34 3.98
CA LYS A 53 21.31 -4.89 4.90
C LYS A 53 21.13 -3.39 4.89
N ASN A 54 19.92 -2.94 5.21
CA ASN A 54 19.60 -1.56 5.55
C ASN A 54 19.88 -1.31 7.04
N VAL A 55 20.71 -0.34 7.33
CA VAL A 55 21.12 0.00 8.70
C VAL A 55 20.54 1.34 9.10
N TYR A 56 19.76 1.36 10.16
CA TYR A 56 19.19 2.55 10.77
C TYR A 56 19.97 2.91 12.02
N LEU A 57 20.47 4.14 12.12
CA LEU A 57 21.32 4.62 13.20
C LEU A 57 20.53 5.55 14.11
N CYS A 58 20.59 5.30 15.42
CA CYS A 58 20.03 6.14 16.48
C CYS A 58 21.08 6.40 17.57
N GLY A 59 20.96 7.52 18.29
CA GLY A 59 21.83 7.90 19.41
C GLY A 59 23.01 8.75 19.01
N ASP A 60 24.12 8.60 19.71
CA ASP A 60 25.36 9.34 19.46
C ASP A 60 26.13 8.76 18.30
N LEU A 61 26.09 9.46 17.17
CA LEU A 61 26.77 9.02 15.95
C LEU A 61 28.28 9.30 15.95
N SER A 62 28.79 10.10 16.89
CA SER A 62 30.23 10.35 17.00
C SER A 62 31.01 9.09 17.45
N ALA A 63 30.31 8.13 18.04
CA ALA A 63 30.87 6.84 18.47
C ALA A 63 30.83 5.75 17.38
N ILE A 64 30.27 6.02 16.21
CA ILE A 64 30.13 5.06 15.11
C ILE A 64 31.18 5.29 14.05
N ASP A 65 32.04 4.29 13.86
CA ASP A 65 33.06 4.28 12.80
C ASP A 65 32.42 3.86 11.46
N ASP A 66 32.57 4.68 10.41
CA ASP A 66 32.03 4.41 9.08
C ASP A 66 32.51 3.09 8.47
N ARG A 67 33.71 2.65 8.85
CA ARG A 67 34.26 1.36 8.39
C ARG A 67 33.40 0.16 8.76
N TRP A 68 32.64 0.26 9.86
CA TRP A 68 31.73 -0.81 10.28
C TRP A 68 30.47 -0.92 9.40
N LEU A 69 30.18 0.10 8.60
CA LEU A 69 28.99 0.22 7.78
C LEU A 69 29.24 -0.05 6.29
N ASN A 70 30.49 -0.26 5.89
CA ASN A 70 30.88 -0.36 4.46
C ASN A 70 30.20 -1.49 3.67
N SER A 71 29.76 -2.56 4.35
CA SER A 71 29.08 -3.68 3.70
C SER A 71 27.55 -3.52 3.62
N ALA A 72 27.01 -2.48 4.26
CA ALA A 72 25.57 -2.21 4.28
C ALA A 72 25.08 -1.78 2.89
N SER A 73 23.86 -2.19 2.52
CA SER A 73 23.20 -1.76 1.29
C SER A 73 22.70 -0.31 1.35
N GLY A 74 22.30 0.13 2.55
CA GLY A 74 21.90 1.50 2.82
C GLY A 74 22.13 1.85 4.29
N VAL A 75 22.56 3.09 4.55
CA VAL A 75 22.75 3.60 5.91
C VAL A 75 21.87 4.83 6.11
N PHE A 76 20.99 4.76 7.10
CA PHE A 76 19.97 5.76 7.39
C PHE A 76 20.16 6.32 8.80
N VAL A 77 20.38 7.61 8.91
CA VAL A 77 20.43 8.33 10.19
C VAL A 77 19.01 8.78 10.56
N VAL A 78 18.48 8.30 11.68
CA VAL A 78 17.13 8.69 12.14
C VAL A 78 17.23 10.03 12.87
N ARG A 79 16.85 11.11 12.20
CA ARG A 79 17.08 12.51 12.63
C ARG A 79 16.60 12.77 14.04
N GLU A 80 15.36 12.43 14.35
CA GLU A 80 14.73 12.74 15.64
C GLU A 80 15.28 11.91 16.82
N LEU A 81 16.00 10.83 16.51
CA LEU A 81 16.57 9.89 17.49
C LEU A 81 18.10 9.90 17.51
N SER A 82 18.76 10.81 16.79
CA SER A 82 20.21 10.86 16.64
C SER A 82 20.78 12.24 16.96
N TYR A 83 22.02 12.25 17.44
CA TYR A 83 22.80 13.47 17.67
C TYR A 83 24.27 13.21 17.35
N GLY A 84 25.08 14.28 17.32
CA GLY A 84 26.52 14.15 17.00
C GLY A 84 26.83 13.95 15.51
N HIS A 85 25.82 14.10 14.63
CA HIS A 85 26.02 14.11 13.18
C HIS A 85 26.18 15.55 12.69
N ARG A 86 27.02 15.75 11.67
CA ARG A 86 27.05 16.99 10.92
C ARG A 86 25.94 16.96 9.88
N ASP A 87 25.26 18.10 9.67
CA ASP A 87 24.18 18.21 8.66
C ASP A 87 24.69 18.03 7.22
N GLU A 88 26.00 18.11 7.01
CA GLU A 88 26.65 17.78 5.74
C GLU A 88 26.83 16.28 5.62
N ILE A 89 25.96 15.65 4.88
CA ILE A 89 25.99 14.22 4.56
C ILE A 89 27.16 13.98 3.62
N ASP A 90 28.16 13.29 4.12
CA ASP A 90 29.19 12.67 3.28
C ASP A 90 28.52 11.49 2.57
N GLY A 91 28.20 11.62 1.31
CA GLY A 91 27.46 10.74 0.36
C GLY A 91 27.11 9.28 0.69
N THR A 92 27.52 8.76 1.86
CA THR A 92 27.34 7.38 2.32
C THR A 92 26.14 7.17 3.26
N ARG A 93 25.67 8.22 3.94
CA ARG A 93 24.57 8.15 4.90
C ARG A 93 23.40 9.04 4.48
N ALA A 94 22.19 8.51 4.45
CA ALA A 94 20.97 9.29 4.21
C ALA A 94 20.31 9.67 5.53
N VAL A 95 19.99 10.96 5.75
CA VAL A 95 19.19 11.39 6.91
C VAL A 95 17.73 11.19 6.59
N VAL A 96 17.03 10.45 7.45
CA VAL A 96 15.61 10.14 7.34
C VAL A 96 14.86 10.56 8.61
N GLY A 97 13.59 10.90 8.49
CA GLY A 97 12.72 11.10 9.65
C GLY A 97 12.35 9.77 10.32
N ALA A 98 12.00 9.81 11.60
CA ALA A 98 11.57 8.63 12.37
C ALA A 98 10.38 7.89 11.72
N GLY A 99 9.50 8.58 11.02
CA GLY A 99 8.39 7.97 10.28
C GLY A 99 8.80 7.13 9.05
N ARG A 100 10.08 7.19 8.64
CA ARG A 100 10.65 6.36 7.57
C ARG A 100 11.19 5.01 8.07
N VAL A 101 11.21 4.82 9.38
CA VAL A 101 11.63 3.56 10.01
C VAL A 101 10.53 2.51 9.82
N PRO A 102 10.85 1.29 9.33
CA PRO A 102 9.88 0.22 9.15
C PRO A 102 9.40 -0.31 10.51
N LEU A 103 8.07 -0.41 10.68
CA LEU A 103 7.44 -0.94 11.89
C LEU A 103 6.74 -2.26 11.59
N ARG A 104 6.93 -3.23 12.48
CA ARG A 104 6.27 -4.53 12.42
C ARG A 104 4.78 -4.40 12.78
N VAL A 105 3.92 -4.94 11.97
CA VAL A 105 2.48 -5.02 12.24
C VAL A 105 2.09 -6.47 12.44
N HIS A 106 2.11 -6.95 13.67
CA HIS A 106 1.63 -8.28 14.09
C HIS A 106 2.12 -9.47 13.22
N GLY A 107 3.26 -9.33 12.53
CA GLY A 107 3.75 -10.36 11.58
C GLY A 107 2.94 -10.46 10.28
N VAL A 108 1.98 -9.59 10.04
CA VAL A 108 1.10 -9.59 8.86
C VAL A 108 1.43 -8.50 7.85
N GLY A 109 2.36 -7.60 8.17
CA GLY A 109 2.79 -6.54 7.26
C GLY A 109 3.82 -5.61 7.90
N VAL A 110 4.22 -4.59 7.13
CA VAL A 110 5.20 -3.56 7.53
C VAL A 110 4.59 -2.19 7.31
N TYR A 111 4.67 -1.34 8.33
CA TYR A 111 4.09 -0.01 8.32
C TYR A 111 5.16 1.06 8.44
N TYR A 112 5.05 2.09 7.61
CA TYR A 112 5.86 3.31 7.65
C TYR A 112 4.95 4.50 7.95
N PRO A 113 5.04 5.12 9.14
CA PRO A 113 4.18 6.25 9.50
C PRO A 113 4.30 7.45 8.55
N ARG A 114 5.49 7.65 7.96
CA ARG A 114 5.78 8.76 7.04
C ARG A 114 6.83 8.35 6.01
N PHE A 115 6.43 7.44 5.10
CA PHE A 115 7.30 6.95 4.02
C PHE A 115 7.63 8.04 3.01
N PHE A 116 6.61 8.78 2.59
CA PHE A 116 6.75 9.95 1.72
C PHE A 116 6.76 11.21 2.57
N ALA A 117 7.63 12.16 2.20
CA ALA A 117 7.71 13.45 2.86
C ALA A 117 6.38 14.23 2.66
N PRO A 118 5.81 14.82 3.73
CA PRO A 118 4.51 15.50 3.64
C PRO A 118 4.51 16.74 2.73
N ASP A 119 5.67 17.39 2.58
CA ASP A 119 5.89 18.59 1.75
C ASP A 119 6.00 18.29 0.26
N ALA A 120 6.07 17.03 -0.16
CA ALA A 120 6.16 16.62 -1.56
C ALA A 120 4.85 16.80 -2.36
N ASP A 121 3.75 17.21 -1.72
CA ASP A 121 2.42 17.42 -2.30
C ASP A 121 1.96 16.35 -3.30
N HIS A 122 2.14 15.09 -2.94
CA HIS A 122 1.69 13.99 -3.80
C HIS A 122 0.18 14.05 -4.07
N PHE A 123 -0.63 14.55 -3.12
CA PHE A 123 -2.07 14.72 -3.33
C PHE A 123 -2.37 15.66 -4.49
N GLY A 124 -1.79 16.86 -4.47
CA GLY A 124 -2.02 17.88 -5.49
C GLY A 124 -1.51 17.44 -6.86
N ARG A 125 -0.32 16.83 -6.91
CA ARG A 125 0.28 16.33 -8.15
C ARG A 125 -0.55 15.22 -8.80
N VAL A 126 -0.88 14.16 -8.07
CA VAL A 126 -1.69 13.04 -8.61
C VAL A 126 -3.06 13.53 -9.07
N ARG A 127 -3.68 14.46 -8.31
CA ARG A 127 -4.95 15.06 -8.70
C ARG A 127 -4.87 15.91 -9.97
N ALA A 128 -3.75 16.59 -10.20
CA ALA A 128 -3.53 17.44 -11.36
C ALA A 128 -3.16 16.62 -12.62
N GLU A 129 -2.51 15.48 -12.44
CA GLU A 129 -2.05 14.61 -13.51
C GLU A 129 -3.15 13.71 -14.09
N HIS A 130 -4.29 13.49 -13.35
CA HIS A 130 -5.32 12.51 -13.70
C HIS A 130 -6.75 13.03 -13.60
N GLU A 131 -7.63 12.44 -14.42
CA GLU A 131 -9.06 12.72 -14.42
C GLU A 131 -9.83 11.70 -13.56
N PHE A 132 -10.04 12.04 -12.27
CA PHE A 132 -10.80 11.21 -11.35
C PHE A 132 -12.27 11.16 -11.71
N GLN A 133 -12.82 9.96 -11.89
CA GLN A 133 -14.23 9.73 -12.15
C GLN A 133 -15.01 9.48 -10.85
N SER A 134 -16.29 9.92 -10.82
CA SER A 134 -17.19 9.62 -9.70
C SER A 134 -17.47 8.12 -9.64
N LEU A 135 -17.36 7.53 -8.44
CA LEU A 135 -17.66 6.13 -8.22
C LEU A 135 -19.13 5.92 -7.90
N THR A 136 -19.65 4.76 -8.26
CA THR A 136 -20.97 4.29 -7.84
C THR A 136 -20.87 3.40 -6.61
N GLU A 137 -21.94 3.32 -5.81
CA GLU A 137 -22.01 2.33 -4.72
C GLU A 137 -22.28 0.94 -5.31
N SER A 138 -21.52 -0.07 -4.85
CA SER A 138 -21.64 -1.44 -5.36
C SER A 138 -22.89 -2.18 -4.84
N THR A 139 -23.47 -1.72 -3.73
CA THR A 139 -24.57 -2.42 -3.03
C THR A 139 -25.84 -1.61 -2.90
N LYS A 140 -25.82 -0.32 -3.21
CA LYS A 140 -26.95 0.59 -3.12
C LYS A 140 -26.99 1.54 -4.32
N PRO A 141 -28.18 1.90 -4.82
CA PRO A 141 -28.30 2.96 -5.81
C PRO A 141 -27.74 4.27 -5.26
N GLY A 142 -26.91 4.95 -6.03
CA GLY A 142 -26.37 6.25 -5.66
C GLY A 142 -24.87 6.40 -5.98
N THR A 143 -24.40 7.64 -5.91
CA THR A 143 -22.99 7.98 -6.09
C THR A 143 -22.25 7.78 -4.78
N ALA A 144 -21.13 7.10 -4.81
CA ALA A 144 -20.23 7.00 -3.67
C ALA A 144 -19.63 8.39 -3.34
N HIS A 145 -19.35 8.65 -2.05
CA HIS A 145 -18.62 9.86 -1.65
C HIS A 145 -17.12 9.75 -1.95
N ARG A 146 -16.82 9.19 -3.13
CA ARG A 146 -15.46 8.95 -3.61
C ARG A 146 -15.40 9.16 -5.12
N SER A 147 -14.27 9.65 -5.58
CA SER A 147 -13.87 9.56 -6.98
C SER A 147 -12.63 8.68 -7.09
N GLY A 148 -12.40 8.06 -8.23
CA GLY A 148 -11.29 7.14 -8.37
C GLY A 148 -10.86 6.92 -9.81
N ILE A 149 -9.72 6.24 -9.97
CA ILE A 149 -9.14 5.89 -11.26
C ILE A 149 -8.24 4.66 -11.10
N TYR A 150 -8.14 3.85 -12.14
CA TYR A 150 -7.10 2.84 -12.30
C TYR A 150 -5.94 3.39 -13.11
N LEU A 151 -4.71 3.09 -12.64
CA LEU A 151 -3.46 3.50 -13.28
C LEU A 151 -2.54 2.28 -13.45
N THR A 152 -1.87 2.19 -14.59
CA THR A 152 -0.84 1.19 -14.87
C THR A 152 0.10 1.72 -15.95
N PRO A 153 1.35 1.23 -16.08
CA PRO A 153 2.17 1.55 -17.24
C PRO A 153 1.47 1.16 -18.53
N VAL A 154 1.37 2.11 -19.47
CA VAL A 154 0.86 1.87 -20.82
C VAL A 154 1.99 2.13 -21.80
N THR A 155 2.32 1.14 -22.61
CA THR A 155 3.32 1.26 -23.67
C THR A 155 2.63 1.12 -25.04
N ARG A 156 3.12 1.90 -26.02
CA ARG A 156 2.62 1.87 -27.39
C ARG A 156 3.61 1.12 -28.27
N ASP A 157 3.11 0.17 -29.05
CA ASP A 157 3.86 -0.50 -30.12
C ASP A 157 3.02 -0.44 -31.42
N GLY A 158 3.40 0.44 -32.32
CA GLY A 158 2.59 0.78 -33.48
C GLY A 158 1.20 1.29 -33.07
N ASP A 159 0.15 0.57 -33.50
CA ASP A 159 -1.25 0.85 -33.18
C ASP A 159 -1.74 0.11 -31.93
N GLU A 160 -0.90 -0.69 -31.30
CA GLU A 160 -1.23 -1.46 -30.10
C GLU A 160 -0.87 -0.69 -28.83
N LEU A 161 -1.76 -0.73 -27.82
CA LEU A 161 -1.53 -0.23 -26.48
C LEU A 161 -1.43 -1.41 -25.53
N HIS A 162 -0.25 -1.60 -24.93
CA HIS A 162 0.02 -2.68 -23.97
C HIS A 162 -0.09 -2.15 -22.55
N PHE A 163 -0.85 -2.84 -21.69
CA PHE A 163 -1.13 -2.43 -20.32
C PHE A 163 -1.49 -3.63 -19.45
N ARG A 164 -1.84 -3.38 -18.17
CA ARG A 164 -2.27 -4.42 -17.26
C ARG A 164 -3.68 -4.15 -16.76
N LEU A 165 -4.41 -5.22 -16.49
CA LEU A 165 -5.77 -5.16 -15.97
C LEU A 165 -5.83 -5.71 -14.54
N LEU A 166 -6.74 -5.14 -13.75
CA LEU A 166 -7.15 -5.65 -12.45
C LEU A 166 -8.69 -5.64 -12.41
N ARG A 167 -9.30 -6.64 -13.05
CA ARG A 167 -10.74 -6.74 -13.41
C ARG A 167 -11.62 -7.07 -12.20
N CYS A 168 -11.45 -6.36 -11.07
CA CYS A 168 -12.08 -6.73 -9.81
C CYS A 168 -13.15 -5.74 -9.31
N SER A 169 -13.33 -4.59 -9.95
CA SER A 169 -14.26 -3.55 -9.51
C SER A 169 -15.44 -3.39 -10.47
N THR A 170 -16.61 -3.10 -9.92
CA THR A 170 -17.81 -2.68 -10.66
C THR A 170 -18.11 -1.19 -10.48
N ASN A 171 -17.27 -0.48 -9.78
CA ASN A 171 -17.53 0.90 -9.35
C ASN A 171 -16.92 1.93 -10.28
N LEU A 172 -16.03 1.51 -11.17
CA LEU A 172 -15.34 2.33 -12.16
C LEU A 172 -15.92 2.04 -13.53
N SER A 173 -16.09 3.07 -14.34
CA SER A 173 -16.65 2.98 -15.70
C SER A 173 -15.73 3.56 -16.77
N GLY A 174 -14.76 4.37 -16.41
CA GLY A 174 -13.79 4.95 -17.34
C GLY A 174 -12.56 4.07 -17.54
N PRO A 175 -11.81 4.32 -18.62
CA PRO A 175 -10.61 3.57 -18.96
C PRO A 175 -9.50 3.74 -17.92
N THR A 176 -8.61 2.76 -17.88
CA THR A 176 -7.34 2.85 -17.16
C THR A 176 -6.46 3.93 -17.79
N GLU A 177 -5.71 4.67 -16.98
CA GLU A 177 -4.75 5.68 -17.47
C GLU A 177 -3.30 5.24 -17.26
N ASN A 178 -2.41 5.80 -18.11
CA ASN A 178 -0.98 5.59 -17.99
C ASN A 178 -0.42 6.27 -16.74
N PHE A 179 0.61 5.69 -16.15
CA PHE A 179 1.40 6.36 -15.13
C PHE A 179 1.95 7.70 -15.64
N ARG A 180 1.89 8.70 -14.77
CA ARG A 180 2.56 9.99 -14.95
C ARG A 180 3.84 10.00 -14.11
N ALA A 181 4.53 11.12 -14.11
CA ALA A 181 5.81 11.26 -13.41
C ALA A 181 5.68 10.98 -11.90
N THR A 182 4.59 11.45 -11.28
CA THR A 182 4.34 11.23 -9.86
C THR A 182 4.06 9.75 -9.55
N ASP A 183 3.30 9.05 -10.40
CA ASP A 183 3.01 7.62 -10.22
C ASP A 183 4.27 6.78 -10.35
N THR A 184 5.07 7.05 -11.38
CA THR A 184 6.35 6.37 -11.60
C THR A 184 7.26 6.53 -10.37
N HIS A 185 7.40 7.76 -9.85
CA HIS A 185 8.18 8.03 -8.65
C HIS A 185 7.67 7.24 -7.42
N ILE A 186 6.35 7.27 -7.18
CA ILE A 186 5.75 6.55 -6.04
C ILE A 186 5.96 5.04 -6.19
N VAL A 187 5.60 4.46 -7.34
CA VAL A 187 5.62 3.00 -7.54
C VAL A 187 7.05 2.46 -7.55
N GLU A 188 8.01 3.17 -8.13
CA GLU A 188 9.43 2.78 -8.05
C GLU A 188 9.97 2.83 -6.63
N ALA A 189 9.63 3.87 -5.83
CA ALA A 189 10.02 3.95 -4.43
C ALA A 189 9.44 2.78 -3.62
N LEU A 190 8.17 2.43 -3.87
CA LEU A 190 7.52 1.29 -3.23
C LEU A 190 8.14 -0.06 -3.63
N ASN A 191 8.49 -0.24 -4.90
CA ASN A 191 9.14 -1.47 -5.37
C ASN A 191 10.54 -1.65 -4.77
N ARG A 192 11.33 -0.57 -4.67
CA ARG A 192 12.63 -0.62 -3.99
C ARG A 192 12.49 -1.04 -2.52
N GLU A 193 11.53 -0.47 -1.82
CA GLU A 193 11.30 -0.81 -0.41
C GLU A 193 10.74 -2.23 -0.24
N ALA A 194 9.80 -2.64 -1.11
CA ALA A 194 9.25 -3.99 -1.09
C ALA A 194 10.33 -5.07 -1.24
N ALA A 195 11.35 -4.81 -2.06
CA ALA A 195 12.49 -5.73 -2.21
C ALA A 195 13.32 -5.88 -0.93
N ALA A 196 13.29 -4.90 -0.02
CA ALA A 196 13.99 -4.95 1.26
C ALA A 196 13.18 -5.61 2.38
N VAL A 197 11.83 -5.65 2.26
CA VAL A 197 10.95 -6.13 3.33
C VAL A 197 10.20 -7.42 3.01
N PHE A 198 10.28 -7.93 1.77
CA PHE A 198 9.65 -9.19 1.37
C PHE A 198 10.62 -10.12 0.67
N ARG A 199 10.35 -11.43 0.80
CA ARG A 199 10.91 -12.48 -0.07
C ARG A 199 9.90 -12.84 -1.16
N ASN A 200 10.40 -13.12 -2.37
CA ASN A 200 9.63 -13.64 -3.51
C ASN A 200 8.45 -12.76 -3.98
N GLN A 201 8.45 -11.47 -3.68
CA GLN A 201 7.35 -10.59 -4.09
C GLN A 201 7.35 -10.35 -5.61
N ALA A 202 6.14 -10.28 -6.18
CA ALA A 202 5.93 -9.75 -7.51
C ALA A 202 6.03 -8.21 -7.50
N PRO A 203 6.41 -7.56 -8.62
CA PRO A 203 6.48 -6.10 -8.68
C PRO A 203 5.09 -5.47 -8.61
N LEU A 204 5.00 -4.38 -7.85
CA LEU A 204 3.85 -3.48 -7.83
C LEU A 204 3.78 -2.75 -9.17
N ASN A 205 2.62 -2.79 -9.84
CA ASN A 205 2.47 -2.30 -11.21
C ASN A 205 1.06 -1.79 -11.57
N HIS A 206 0.13 -1.83 -10.61
CA HIS A 206 -1.25 -1.42 -10.85
C HIS A 206 -1.79 -0.64 -9.65
N VAL A 207 -2.39 0.52 -9.90
CA VAL A 207 -2.85 1.44 -8.85
C VAL A 207 -4.36 1.61 -8.91
N LEU A 208 -4.99 1.60 -7.75
CA LEU A 208 -6.30 2.21 -7.54
C LEU A 208 -6.12 3.47 -6.70
N ALA A 209 -6.21 4.62 -7.34
CA ALA A 209 -6.21 5.92 -6.66
C ALA A 209 -7.66 6.37 -6.38
N GLN A 210 -7.98 6.74 -5.13
CA GLN A 210 -9.32 7.17 -4.73
C GLN A 210 -9.26 8.40 -3.83
N ILE A 211 -10.01 9.45 -4.20
CA ILE A 211 -10.22 10.64 -3.37
C ILE A 211 -11.49 10.45 -2.55
N TYR A 212 -11.38 10.61 -1.23
CA TYR A 212 -12.45 10.45 -0.25
C TYR A 212 -13.03 11.82 0.09
N HIS A 213 -14.27 12.06 -0.35
CA HIS A 213 -14.96 13.33 -0.18
C HIS A 213 -15.80 13.32 1.10
N ASN A 214 -15.54 14.29 1.99
CA ASN A 214 -16.37 14.54 3.16
C ASN A 214 -17.30 15.69 2.85
N THR A 215 -18.61 15.54 3.12
CA THR A 215 -19.61 16.56 2.86
C THR A 215 -20.16 17.07 4.20
N PRO A 216 -19.97 18.35 4.54
CA PRO A 216 -20.55 18.94 5.73
C PRO A 216 -22.07 18.86 5.75
N ALA A 217 -22.66 18.95 6.95
CA ALA A 217 -24.11 19.09 7.10
C ALA A 217 -24.57 20.44 6.55
N THR A 218 -25.78 20.47 6.01
CA THR A 218 -26.54 21.69 5.66
C THR A 218 -27.88 21.68 6.40
N ALA A 219 -28.66 22.71 6.26
CA ALA A 219 -30.01 22.76 6.84
C ALA A 219 -30.90 21.58 6.35
N GLU A 220 -30.68 21.14 5.11
CA GLU A 220 -31.50 20.11 4.43
C GLU A 220 -30.87 18.72 4.43
N ARG A 221 -29.58 18.57 4.73
CA ARG A 221 -28.85 17.32 4.59
C ARG A 221 -27.87 17.08 5.73
N LYS A 222 -27.92 15.86 6.30
CA LYS A 222 -26.93 15.41 7.27
C LYS A 222 -25.53 15.31 6.63
N GLN A 223 -24.49 15.51 7.46
CA GLN A 223 -23.12 15.29 7.01
C GLN A 223 -22.90 13.88 6.48
N SER A 224 -22.01 13.74 5.53
CA SER A 224 -21.55 12.44 5.02
C SER A 224 -20.05 12.38 5.03
N LYS A 225 -19.51 11.24 5.48
CA LYS A 225 -18.08 10.95 5.49
C LYS A 225 -17.80 9.71 4.67
N ALA A 226 -16.82 9.80 3.76
CA ALA A 226 -16.47 8.69 2.91
C ALA A 226 -15.88 7.54 3.73
N ARG A 227 -16.31 6.32 3.42
CA ARG A 227 -15.88 5.07 4.08
C ARG A 227 -15.84 3.92 3.09
N ILE A 228 -15.18 2.84 3.47
CA ILE A 228 -15.28 1.54 2.78
C ILE A 228 -15.63 0.50 3.83
N SER A 229 -16.68 -0.27 3.58
CA SER A 229 -17.10 -1.37 4.45
C SER A 229 -16.08 -2.50 4.45
N ALA A 230 -16.08 -3.34 5.49
CA ALA A 230 -15.16 -4.46 5.63
C ALA A 230 -15.24 -5.41 4.41
N HIS A 231 -14.09 -5.68 3.81
CA HIS A 231 -13.92 -6.56 2.67
C HIS A 231 -12.48 -7.08 2.60
N ALA A 232 -12.25 -8.14 1.84
CA ALA A 232 -10.94 -8.49 1.33
C ALA A 232 -10.85 -8.04 -0.13
N ASP A 233 -9.66 -7.63 -0.56
CA ASP A 233 -9.42 -7.33 -1.97
C ASP A 233 -9.52 -8.62 -2.80
N LYS A 234 -10.10 -8.49 -3.98
CA LYS A 234 -10.28 -9.60 -4.91
C LYS A 234 -8.97 -9.87 -5.64
N THR A 235 -8.52 -11.12 -5.60
CA THR A 235 -7.17 -11.49 -6.03
C THR A 235 -7.09 -12.15 -7.40
N LYS A 236 -8.21 -12.21 -8.15
CA LYS A 236 -8.33 -12.92 -9.45
C LYS A 236 -7.20 -12.62 -10.45
N ASP A 237 -6.79 -11.37 -10.55
CA ASP A 237 -5.76 -10.92 -11.49
C ASP A 237 -4.40 -10.70 -10.82
N MET A 238 -4.23 -11.13 -9.57
CA MET A 238 -2.98 -10.98 -8.82
C MET A 238 -2.20 -12.29 -8.80
N PRO A 239 -0.87 -12.25 -8.95
CA PRO A 239 -0.03 -13.45 -8.85
C PRO A 239 0.00 -13.94 -7.39
N VAL A 240 0.26 -15.25 -7.20
CA VAL A 240 0.30 -15.88 -5.87
C VAL A 240 1.28 -15.20 -4.92
N ASN A 241 2.40 -14.69 -5.44
CA ASN A 241 3.41 -13.92 -4.71
C ASN A 241 3.16 -12.41 -4.73
N GLY A 242 1.92 -11.99 -4.96
CA GLY A 242 1.52 -10.58 -4.96
C GLY A 242 1.60 -9.96 -3.56
N ILE A 243 1.81 -8.67 -3.55
CA ILE A 243 1.77 -7.81 -2.37
C ILE A 243 0.86 -6.61 -2.65
N MET A 244 0.50 -5.90 -1.60
CA MET A 244 -0.24 -4.63 -1.68
C MET A 244 0.45 -3.56 -0.85
N ALA A 245 0.45 -2.31 -1.35
CA ALA A 245 0.91 -1.13 -0.64
C ALA A 245 -0.23 -0.11 -0.52
N PHE A 246 -0.62 0.23 0.70
CA PHE A 246 -1.63 1.23 1.00
C PHE A 246 -0.94 2.54 1.33
N CYS A 247 -0.91 3.48 0.38
CA CYS A 247 -0.37 4.81 0.57
C CYS A 247 -1.49 5.81 0.89
N THR A 248 -1.17 6.82 1.69
CA THR A 248 -2.14 7.81 2.11
C THR A 248 -1.57 9.22 2.00
N PHE A 249 -2.31 10.07 1.30
CA PHE A 249 -1.99 11.49 1.18
C PHE A 249 -3.20 12.33 1.56
N TYR A 250 -2.96 13.54 2.05
CA TYR A 250 -4.03 14.45 2.49
C TYR A 250 -3.86 15.84 1.90
N ASN A 251 -5.01 16.49 1.73
CA ASN A 251 -5.12 17.93 1.47
C ASN A 251 -5.95 18.58 2.59
N GLY A 252 -5.55 19.78 3.05
CA GLY A 252 -6.27 20.53 4.09
C GLY A 252 -5.91 20.09 5.51
N LEU A 253 -4.68 19.68 5.76
CA LEU A 253 -4.16 19.38 7.11
C LEU A 253 -3.92 20.62 7.95
N ASP A 254 -3.81 21.79 7.36
CA ASP A 254 -3.63 23.10 8.00
C ASP A 254 -4.70 23.45 9.05
N ARG A 255 -5.87 22.82 8.94
CA ARG A 255 -6.99 22.95 9.89
C ARG A 255 -6.82 22.13 11.17
N LEU A 256 -5.88 21.19 11.17
CA LEU A 256 -5.58 20.28 12.26
C LEU A 256 -4.24 20.64 12.90
N ARG A 257 -3.96 20.06 14.07
CA ARG A 257 -2.69 20.21 14.79
C ARG A 257 -2.12 18.84 15.11
N PRO A 258 -0.80 18.67 15.15
CA PRO A 258 -0.18 17.44 15.65
C PRO A 258 -0.75 17.10 17.02
N LEU A 259 -0.99 15.82 17.29
CA LEU A 259 -1.42 15.33 18.59
C LEU A 259 -0.21 15.14 19.51
N ALA A 260 -0.44 15.33 20.81
CA ALA A 260 0.64 15.20 21.81
C ALA A 260 1.17 13.77 21.94
N ASP A 261 0.27 12.79 21.80
CA ASP A 261 0.58 11.38 22.03
C ASP A 261 1.06 10.65 20.75
N ASP A 262 0.95 11.28 19.58
CA ASP A 262 1.39 10.73 18.30
C ASP A 262 1.89 11.85 17.39
N ALA A 263 3.20 11.94 17.21
CA ALA A 263 3.85 12.98 16.40
C ALA A 263 3.49 12.93 14.90
N PHE A 264 2.90 11.85 14.42
CA PHE A 264 2.48 11.66 13.04
C PHE A 264 0.98 11.90 12.83
N ASP A 265 0.18 11.90 13.89
CA ASP A 265 -1.26 12.14 13.84
C ASP A 265 -1.60 13.63 13.94
N TYR A 266 -2.70 14.02 13.31
CA TYR A 266 -3.23 15.37 13.26
C TYR A 266 -4.68 15.38 13.72
N GLY A 267 -5.02 16.31 14.60
CA GLY A 267 -6.36 16.33 15.17
C GLY A 267 -6.85 17.70 15.59
N LEU A 268 -8.04 17.68 16.17
CA LEU A 268 -8.69 18.85 16.75
C LEU A 268 -9.22 18.49 18.14
N LYS A 269 -8.88 19.28 19.16
CA LYS A 269 -9.31 19.08 20.55
C LYS A 269 -9.01 17.65 21.07
N GLY A 270 -7.84 17.12 20.74
CA GLY A 270 -7.40 15.79 21.18
C GLY A 270 -7.99 14.60 20.42
N ALA A 271 -8.87 14.83 19.43
CA ALA A 271 -9.41 13.78 18.59
C ALA A 271 -8.70 13.76 17.22
N SER A 272 -8.27 12.59 16.77
CA SER A 272 -7.64 12.41 15.45
C SER A 272 -8.59 12.84 14.33
N GLY A 273 -8.08 13.61 13.37
CA GLY A 273 -8.75 13.97 12.11
C GLY A 273 -8.46 12.97 10.98
N LEU A 274 -7.54 12.02 11.20
CA LEU A 274 -7.09 11.10 10.18
C LEU A 274 -8.01 9.88 10.05
N THR A 275 -7.94 9.26 8.89
CA THR A 275 -8.66 8.03 8.58
C THR A 275 -7.95 6.84 9.21
N ARG A 276 -8.68 5.81 9.61
CA ARG A 276 -8.16 4.55 10.11
C ARG A 276 -8.43 3.40 9.15
N LEU A 277 -7.42 2.57 8.94
CA LEU A 277 -7.53 1.27 8.28
C LEU A 277 -7.64 0.20 9.38
N ARG A 278 -8.79 -0.48 9.45
CA ARG A 278 -9.05 -1.49 10.47
C ARG A 278 -9.13 -2.86 9.84
N PHE A 279 -8.49 -3.82 10.48
CA PHE A 279 -8.47 -5.22 10.08
C PHE A 279 -9.23 -6.06 11.07
N ARG A 280 -9.97 -7.05 10.55
CA ARG A 280 -10.66 -8.06 11.36
C ARG A 280 -10.38 -9.44 10.79
N LEU A 281 -9.94 -10.37 11.64
CA LEU A 281 -9.72 -11.76 11.27
C LEU A 281 -11.03 -12.38 10.77
N LYS A 282 -10.99 -13.07 9.62
CA LYS A 282 -12.20 -13.63 8.97
C LYS A 282 -12.81 -14.77 9.79
N GLU A 283 -11.98 -15.66 10.27
CA GLU A 283 -12.36 -16.76 11.17
C GLU A 283 -11.18 -17.00 12.12
N PRO A 284 -11.39 -17.72 13.25
CA PRO A 284 -10.30 -18.10 14.11
C PRO A 284 -9.31 -18.96 13.33
N ALA A 285 -8.40 -18.31 12.61
CA ALA A 285 -7.29 -18.98 11.99
C ALA A 285 -6.25 -19.21 13.09
N ALA A 286 -5.91 -20.46 13.37
CA ALA A 286 -4.68 -20.75 14.09
C ALA A 286 -3.53 -20.10 13.31
N GLY A 287 -2.72 -19.27 14.00
CA GLY A 287 -1.57 -18.65 13.38
C GLY A 287 -0.68 -19.75 12.76
N ARG A 288 -0.07 -19.43 11.62
CA ARG A 288 1.01 -20.28 11.08
C ARG A 288 2.10 -20.29 12.15
N ASP A 289 2.67 -21.45 12.42
CA ASP A 289 3.74 -21.68 13.41
C ASP A 289 3.37 -21.44 14.88
N GLY A 290 2.07 -21.52 15.25
CA GLY A 290 1.62 -21.40 16.63
C GLY A 290 1.59 -19.96 17.17
N VAL A 291 1.84 -18.94 16.35
CA VAL A 291 1.71 -17.53 16.73
C VAL A 291 0.23 -17.14 16.69
N ALA A 292 -0.30 -16.65 17.81
CA ALA A 292 -1.66 -16.13 17.87
C ALA A 292 -1.76 -14.84 17.03
N LEU A 293 -2.66 -14.86 16.05
CA LEU A 293 -2.99 -13.66 15.28
C LEU A 293 -4.01 -12.81 16.05
N PRO A 294 -3.90 -11.47 16.05
CA PRO A 294 -4.89 -10.62 16.69
C PRO A 294 -6.24 -10.73 15.95
N GLU A 295 -7.34 -10.81 16.71
CA GLU A 295 -8.69 -10.80 16.16
C GLU A 295 -9.00 -9.51 15.40
N GLU A 296 -8.50 -8.39 15.91
CA GLU A 296 -8.61 -7.06 15.30
C GLU A 296 -7.35 -6.24 15.55
N PHE A 297 -7.01 -5.41 14.57
CA PHE A 297 -6.04 -4.34 14.73
C PHE A 297 -6.38 -3.16 13.82
N GLY A 298 -5.81 -2.01 14.08
CA GLY A 298 -6.04 -0.81 13.29
C GLY A 298 -4.79 0.03 13.14
N LEU A 299 -4.67 0.67 11.98
CA LEU A 299 -3.61 1.60 11.65
C LEU A 299 -4.20 2.99 11.44
N THR A 300 -3.64 4.00 12.06
CA THR A 300 -3.88 5.39 11.67
C THR A 300 -3.18 5.62 10.33
N LEU A 301 -3.91 6.09 9.34
CA LEU A 301 -3.34 6.40 8.03
C LEU A 301 -2.73 7.81 8.09
N HIS A 302 -1.47 7.91 8.50
CA HIS A 302 -0.75 9.18 8.62
C HIS A 302 -0.45 9.79 7.24
N PRO A 303 -0.21 11.11 7.13
CA PRO A 303 0.19 11.75 5.89
C PRO A 303 1.51 11.21 5.37
N GLY A 304 1.52 10.69 4.14
CA GLY A 304 2.68 10.04 3.54
C GLY A 304 2.95 8.62 4.05
N SER A 305 2.04 8.02 4.84
CA SER A 305 2.20 6.65 5.34
C SER A 305 2.07 5.61 4.24
N VAL A 306 2.73 4.47 4.46
CA VAL A 306 2.62 3.27 3.62
C VAL A 306 2.47 2.04 4.51
N PHE A 307 1.47 1.23 4.22
CA PHE A 307 1.34 -0.11 4.80
C PHE A 307 1.51 -1.15 3.70
N PHE A 308 2.54 -1.97 3.82
CA PHE A 308 2.78 -3.11 2.95
C PHE A 308 2.22 -4.38 3.57
N MET A 309 1.50 -5.17 2.77
CA MET A 309 1.06 -6.49 3.20
C MET A 309 1.12 -7.51 2.05
N PRO A 310 1.43 -8.80 2.33
CA PRO A 310 1.34 -9.88 1.35
C PRO A 310 -0.13 -10.31 1.16
N LEU A 311 -0.43 -11.01 0.07
CA LEU A 311 -1.78 -11.54 -0.17
C LEU A 311 -2.24 -12.53 0.89
N SER A 312 -1.33 -13.20 1.59
CA SER A 312 -1.66 -14.04 2.75
C SER A 312 -2.41 -13.26 3.84
N THR A 313 -2.02 -12.01 4.11
CA THR A 313 -2.76 -11.13 5.03
C THR A 313 -4.16 -10.79 4.52
N ASN A 314 -4.31 -10.51 3.23
CA ASN A 314 -5.63 -10.26 2.63
C ASN A 314 -6.56 -11.50 2.71
N ARG A 315 -6.00 -12.72 2.65
CA ARG A 315 -6.77 -13.95 2.87
C ARG A 315 -7.22 -14.11 4.33
N LEU A 316 -6.38 -13.75 5.28
CA LEU A 316 -6.65 -13.90 6.70
C LEU A 316 -7.63 -12.84 7.22
N TYR A 317 -7.55 -11.61 6.72
CA TYR A 317 -8.28 -10.47 7.25
C TYR A 317 -9.19 -9.83 6.22
N THR A 318 -10.35 -9.36 6.68
CA THR A 318 -11.06 -8.26 6.01
C THR A 318 -10.52 -6.93 6.53
N HIS A 319 -10.57 -5.90 5.68
CA HIS A 319 -10.21 -4.56 6.08
C HIS A 319 -11.29 -3.54 5.71
N GLU A 320 -11.37 -2.48 6.50
CA GLU A 320 -12.31 -1.38 6.30
C GLU A 320 -11.63 -0.02 6.46
N VAL A 321 -12.14 0.97 5.74
CA VAL A 321 -11.70 2.36 5.89
C VAL A 321 -12.74 3.11 6.72
N ARG A 322 -12.32 3.54 7.93
CA ARG A 322 -13.14 4.30 8.87
C ARG A 322 -12.72 5.77 8.91
N PRO A 323 -13.67 6.70 8.67
CA PRO A 323 -13.41 8.12 8.84
C PRO A 323 -13.23 8.46 10.33
N SER A 324 -12.58 9.59 10.60
CA SER A 324 -12.50 10.17 11.95
C SER A 324 -13.89 10.43 12.56
N ALA A 325 -13.92 10.54 13.91
CA ALA A 325 -15.10 10.95 14.66
C ALA A 325 -15.43 12.43 14.50
N LEU A 326 -14.47 13.28 14.13
CA LEU A 326 -14.68 14.73 13.93
C LEU A 326 -15.74 15.00 12.86
N ASP A 327 -16.37 16.17 12.94
CA ASP A 327 -17.35 16.61 11.94
C ASP A 327 -16.71 16.72 10.54
N ALA A 328 -17.50 16.40 9.51
CA ALA A 328 -17.03 16.39 8.12
C ALA A 328 -16.41 17.72 7.67
N ALA A 329 -16.88 18.85 8.22
CA ALA A 329 -16.33 20.18 7.94
C ALA A 329 -14.89 20.38 8.44
N SER A 330 -14.50 19.62 9.46
CA SER A 330 -13.16 19.68 10.08
C SER A 330 -12.18 18.65 9.50
N LEU A 331 -12.66 17.75 8.62
CA LEU A 331 -11.82 16.68 8.09
C LEU A 331 -11.02 17.11 6.88
N PRO A 332 -9.75 16.68 6.77
CA PRO A 332 -8.99 16.81 5.53
C PRO A 332 -9.56 15.90 4.44
N THR A 333 -9.29 16.22 3.19
CA THR A 333 -9.58 15.33 2.06
C THR A 333 -8.45 14.31 1.93
N ARG A 334 -8.78 13.02 1.86
CA ARG A 334 -7.80 11.94 1.74
C ARG A 334 -7.73 11.40 0.31
N LEU A 335 -6.54 11.20 -0.19
CA LEU A 335 -6.23 10.35 -1.33
C LEU A 335 -5.71 9.02 -0.79
N GLY A 336 -6.44 7.94 -1.02
CA GLY A 336 -5.97 6.57 -0.86
C GLY A 336 -5.37 6.11 -2.18
N TYR A 337 -4.10 5.73 -2.15
CA TYR A 337 -3.35 5.31 -3.32
C TYR A 337 -2.86 3.89 -3.07
N VAL A 338 -3.66 2.90 -3.57
CA VAL A 338 -3.40 1.48 -3.30
C VAL A 338 -2.73 0.85 -4.50
N VAL A 339 -1.49 0.41 -4.32
CA VAL A 339 -0.69 -0.22 -5.37
C VAL A 339 -0.72 -1.73 -5.18
N ARG A 340 -0.93 -2.45 -6.27
CA ARG A 340 -1.06 -3.92 -6.31
C ARG A 340 -0.19 -4.50 -7.41
N CYS A 341 -0.02 -5.83 -7.36
CA CYS A 341 0.60 -6.60 -8.44
C CYS A 341 -0.49 -7.13 -9.35
N SER A 342 -0.49 -6.77 -10.63
CA SER A 342 -1.32 -7.43 -11.64
C SER A 342 -0.47 -8.37 -12.49
N SER A 343 -0.93 -9.61 -12.66
CA SER A 343 -0.36 -10.59 -13.59
C SER A 343 -1.09 -10.63 -14.95
N THR A 344 -2.24 -9.96 -15.05
CA THR A 344 -3.06 -9.97 -16.27
C THR A 344 -2.57 -8.91 -17.24
N GLU A 345 -1.89 -9.33 -18.30
CA GLU A 345 -1.47 -8.46 -19.40
C GLU A 345 -2.57 -8.32 -20.43
N ALA A 346 -2.71 -7.12 -20.99
CA ALA A 346 -3.68 -6.81 -22.03
C ALA A 346 -3.10 -5.98 -23.17
N VAL A 347 -3.76 -6.07 -24.32
CA VAL A 347 -3.48 -5.24 -25.50
C VAL A 347 -4.79 -4.65 -25.99
N HIS A 348 -4.82 -3.35 -26.21
CA HIS A 348 -5.91 -2.70 -26.92
C HIS A 348 -5.49 -2.39 -28.35
N LYS A 349 -6.23 -2.90 -29.32
CA LYS A 349 -6.03 -2.69 -30.76
C LYS A 349 -7.33 -2.79 -31.55
N ASN A 350 -7.44 -2.10 -32.63
CA ASN A 350 -8.62 -2.13 -33.54
C ASN A 350 -9.94 -1.89 -32.77
N GLY A 351 -9.92 -1.02 -31.74
CA GLY A 351 -11.09 -0.71 -30.92
C GLY A 351 -11.53 -1.81 -29.96
N ARG A 352 -10.68 -2.80 -29.65
CA ARG A 352 -10.97 -3.93 -28.76
C ARG A 352 -9.83 -4.22 -27.81
N THR A 353 -10.15 -4.73 -26.64
CA THR A 353 -9.18 -5.18 -25.65
C THR A 353 -9.02 -6.70 -25.71
N TYR A 354 -7.79 -7.16 -25.67
CA TYR A 354 -7.40 -8.57 -25.66
C TYR A 354 -6.56 -8.88 -24.43
N LEU A 355 -6.80 -10.04 -23.82
CA LEU A 355 -5.93 -10.61 -22.79
C LEU A 355 -4.77 -11.36 -23.46
N LYS A 356 -3.55 -11.19 -22.95
CA LYS A 356 -2.41 -11.98 -23.41
C LYS A 356 -2.42 -13.35 -22.70
N ALA A 357 -2.62 -14.39 -23.48
CA ALA A 357 -2.40 -15.77 -23.08
C ALA A 357 -1.06 -16.28 -23.64
N PRO A 358 -0.49 -17.38 -23.13
CA PRO A 358 0.74 -17.95 -23.69
C PRO A 358 0.59 -18.29 -25.17
N GLY A 359 1.21 -17.46 -26.03
CA GLY A 359 1.22 -17.65 -27.48
C GLY A 359 -0.04 -17.14 -28.23
N ASP A 360 -1.00 -16.52 -27.54
CA ASP A 360 -2.25 -16.06 -28.16
C ASP A 360 -2.79 -14.76 -27.54
N LEU A 361 -3.70 -14.11 -28.26
CA LEU A 361 -4.49 -12.99 -27.78
C LEU A 361 -5.96 -13.40 -27.74
N VAL A 362 -6.56 -13.36 -26.54
CA VAL A 362 -7.97 -13.71 -26.35
C VAL A 362 -8.78 -12.44 -26.15
N GLU A 363 -9.77 -12.19 -27.00
CA GLU A 363 -10.62 -11.00 -26.90
C GLU A 363 -11.32 -10.96 -25.53
N LEU A 364 -11.30 -9.81 -24.87
CA LEU A 364 -12.07 -9.54 -23.66
C LEU A 364 -13.56 -9.47 -24.03
N GLY A 365 -14.25 -10.60 -23.91
CA GLY A 365 -15.66 -10.72 -24.26
C GLY A 365 -16.59 -9.99 -23.29
N PRO A 366 -17.84 -9.70 -23.69
CA PRO A 366 -18.82 -9.11 -22.80
C PRO A 366 -19.17 -10.07 -21.64
N PRO A 367 -19.46 -9.56 -20.43
CA PRO A 367 -19.84 -10.40 -19.31
C PRO A 367 -21.20 -11.07 -19.58
N THR A 368 -21.29 -12.38 -19.40
CA THR A 368 -22.58 -13.10 -19.35
C THR A 368 -23.17 -13.04 -17.97
N GLN A 369 -24.51 -13.12 -17.86
CA GLN A 369 -25.15 -13.10 -16.54
C GLN A 369 -24.68 -14.25 -15.64
N ALA A 370 -24.62 -15.48 -16.17
CA ALA A 370 -24.15 -16.64 -15.43
C ALA A 370 -22.69 -16.50 -14.99
N GLY A 371 -21.80 -15.99 -15.86
CA GLY A 371 -20.39 -15.73 -15.51
C GLY A 371 -20.24 -14.66 -14.43
N MET A 372 -21.05 -13.60 -14.48
CA MET A 372 -21.05 -12.57 -13.44
C MET A 372 -21.55 -13.12 -12.10
N GLU A 373 -22.59 -13.93 -12.09
CA GLU A 373 -23.13 -14.56 -10.87
C GLU A 373 -22.10 -15.51 -10.26
N GLU A 374 -21.46 -16.34 -11.06
CA GLU A 374 -20.40 -17.24 -10.61
C GLU A 374 -19.20 -16.46 -10.04
N LEU A 375 -18.72 -15.43 -10.72
CA LEU A 375 -17.62 -14.60 -10.26
C LEU A 375 -17.97 -13.87 -8.95
N ARG A 376 -19.19 -13.36 -8.80
CA ARG A 376 -19.69 -12.75 -7.54
C ARG A 376 -19.73 -13.77 -6.40
N ARG A 377 -20.12 -15.02 -6.67
CA ARG A 377 -20.10 -16.11 -5.69
C ARG A 377 -18.69 -16.38 -5.20
N LEU A 378 -17.71 -16.49 -6.10
CA LEU A 378 -16.29 -16.67 -5.74
C LEU A 378 -15.75 -15.48 -4.94
N TYR A 379 -16.09 -14.25 -5.31
CA TYR A 379 -15.72 -13.06 -4.54
C TYR A 379 -16.35 -13.03 -3.14
N ALA A 380 -17.59 -13.48 -2.99
CA ALA A 380 -18.24 -13.60 -1.68
C ALA A 380 -17.57 -14.67 -0.83
N GLU A 381 -17.11 -15.76 -1.45
CA GLU A 381 -16.38 -16.82 -0.78
C GLU A 381 -14.98 -16.34 -0.33
N GLU A 382 -14.25 -15.65 -1.18
CA GLU A 382 -12.96 -15.03 -0.86
C GLU A 382 -13.07 -14.06 0.33
N ASN A 383 -14.18 -13.31 0.43
CA ASN A 383 -14.43 -12.45 1.59
C ASN A 383 -14.68 -13.21 2.91
N ARG A 384 -15.19 -14.44 2.85
CA ARG A 384 -15.55 -15.22 4.04
C ARG A 384 -14.48 -16.18 4.51
N THR A 385 -13.71 -16.77 3.56
CA THR A 385 -12.76 -17.84 3.85
C THR A 385 -11.33 -17.34 3.89
N THR A 386 -10.46 -18.12 4.51
CA THR A 386 -9.02 -17.90 4.54
C THR A 386 -8.28 -18.69 3.47
N SER A 387 -9.00 -19.48 2.69
CA SER A 387 -8.46 -20.30 1.60
C SER A 387 -8.09 -19.45 0.39
N SER A 388 -7.09 -19.91 -0.36
CA SER A 388 -6.81 -19.39 -1.69
C SER A 388 -7.94 -19.75 -2.64
N MET A 389 -8.41 -18.79 -3.44
CA MET A 389 -9.47 -18.99 -4.41
C MET A 389 -8.87 -19.36 -5.76
N ASP A 390 -9.39 -20.44 -6.37
CA ASP A 390 -9.08 -20.80 -7.74
C ASP A 390 -10.12 -20.19 -8.68
N TYR A 391 -9.73 -19.17 -9.43
CA TYR A 391 -10.57 -18.52 -10.42
C TYR A 391 -10.50 -19.21 -11.78
N GLY A 392 -9.44 -19.98 -12.07
CA GLY A 392 -9.18 -20.59 -13.36
C GLY A 392 -9.11 -19.56 -14.51
N ASP A 393 -9.09 -20.05 -15.75
CA ASP A 393 -8.97 -19.20 -16.96
C ASP A 393 -10.32 -18.87 -17.62
N ARG A 394 -11.44 -19.20 -16.96
CA ARG A 394 -12.79 -19.11 -17.55
C ARG A 394 -13.42 -17.71 -17.58
N PHE A 395 -12.86 -16.77 -16.82
CA PHE A 395 -13.40 -15.40 -16.75
C PHE A 395 -12.70 -14.49 -17.75
N LEU A 396 -13.05 -14.64 -19.02
CA LEU A 396 -12.53 -13.83 -20.14
C LEU A 396 -13.31 -12.53 -20.33
N PHE A 397 -13.80 -11.94 -19.25
CA PHE A 397 -14.52 -10.66 -19.23
C PHE A 397 -14.07 -9.81 -18.04
N SER A 398 -14.42 -8.52 -18.09
CA SER A 398 -14.29 -7.63 -16.93
C SER A 398 -15.66 -7.17 -16.43
N MET A 399 -15.76 -6.96 -15.11
CA MET A 399 -16.90 -6.27 -14.50
C MET A 399 -16.72 -4.74 -14.51
N ASN A 400 -15.54 -4.25 -14.82
CA ASN A 400 -15.23 -2.85 -15.02
C ASN A 400 -15.43 -2.51 -16.51
N THR A 401 -16.40 -1.65 -16.81
CA THR A 401 -16.71 -1.29 -18.20
C THR A 401 -15.59 -0.53 -18.90
N GLY A 402 -14.78 0.22 -18.15
CA GLY A 402 -13.63 0.94 -18.68
C GLY A 402 -12.50 0.05 -19.21
N ASP A 403 -12.49 -1.24 -18.86
CA ASP A 403 -11.46 -2.18 -19.37
C ASP A 403 -11.68 -2.55 -20.86
N TYR A 404 -12.84 -2.23 -21.42
CA TYR A 404 -13.14 -2.41 -22.85
C TYR A 404 -12.71 -1.23 -23.71
N ASP A 405 -12.47 -0.08 -23.10
CA ASP A 405 -12.02 1.14 -23.76
C ASP A 405 -10.50 1.16 -23.92
N ALA A 406 -10.01 1.96 -24.87
CA ALA A 406 -8.57 2.22 -24.99
C ALA A 406 -8.04 2.88 -23.72
N PRO A 407 -6.93 2.36 -23.14
CA PRO A 407 -6.30 3.05 -22.02
C PRO A 407 -5.82 4.44 -22.46
N ARG A 408 -5.90 5.41 -21.55
CA ARG A 408 -5.41 6.77 -21.83
C ARG A 408 -3.88 6.81 -21.67
N VAL A 409 -3.19 7.36 -22.66
CA VAL A 409 -1.71 7.45 -22.71
C VAL A 409 -1.23 8.78 -22.17
#